data_0fb2fe92c25dc414a9837118f427588b
#
_entry.id   0fb2fe92c25dc414a9837118f427588b
#
_cell.length_a   1.000
_cell.length_b   1.000
_cell.length_c   1.000
_cell.angle_alpha   90.00
_cell.angle_beta   90.00
_cell.angle_gamma   90.00
#
_symmetry.space_group_name_H-M   'P 1'
#
loop_
_entity.id
_entity.type
_entity.pdbx_description
1 polymer ?
#
loop_
_entity_poly.entity_id
_entity_poly.type
_entity_poly.pdbx_seq_one_letter_code
_entity_poly.pdbx_strand_id
1 'polypeptide(L)'
;MPPKWAVGFAQCRGLLTSEKLSYEIAEGYRKRGIPCDVIYQDIGWTQYLQDFEWRKGNYENPKKMLADLKDMGFKVVVSQDPVISQANKRQWEEADRLGYLVKDSTNGRSYDMPWTWGGNCGVVDFTLPAVDDW
;
A
#
# COMPACT_ATOMS: atom_id res chain seq x y z
N MET A 1 -1.85 -25.32 1.88
CA MET A 1 -0.54 -24.82 2.39
C MET A 1 -0.21 -23.53 1.68
N PRO A 2 0.35 -22.53 2.36
CA PRO A 2 0.80 -21.31 1.70
C PRO A 2 1.90 -21.63 0.67
N PRO A 3 2.07 -20.80 -0.36
CA PRO A 3 3.16 -20.98 -1.31
C PRO A 3 4.52 -20.80 -0.64
N LYS A 4 5.56 -21.49 -1.14
CA LYS A 4 6.89 -21.48 -0.53
C LYS A 4 7.49 -20.08 -0.33
N TRP A 5 7.27 -19.18 -1.28
CA TRP A 5 7.76 -17.80 -1.19
C TRP A 5 7.18 -17.03 0.01
N ALA A 6 5.97 -17.37 0.47
CA ALA A 6 5.33 -16.69 1.61
C ALA A 6 5.96 -17.01 2.97
N VAL A 7 6.79 -18.07 3.03
CA VAL A 7 7.57 -18.46 4.21
C VAL A 7 9.08 -18.26 4.00
N GLY A 8 9.45 -17.66 2.86
CA GLY A 8 10.81 -17.27 2.55
C GLY A 8 11.23 -15.95 3.17
N PHE A 9 12.44 -15.51 2.87
CA PHE A 9 12.94 -14.23 3.39
C PHE A 9 12.28 -13.05 2.65
N ALA A 10 11.78 -12.10 3.44
CA ALA A 10 11.15 -10.88 2.97
C ALA A 10 11.91 -9.64 3.46
N GLN A 11 12.30 -8.77 2.53
CA GLN A 11 13.01 -7.54 2.83
C GLN A 11 12.05 -6.36 2.89
N CYS A 12 11.98 -5.70 4.04
CA CYS A 12 11.32 -4.42 4.27
C CYS A 12 12.35 -3.36 4.67
N ARG A 13 12.11 -2.09 4.34
CA ARG A 13 12.94 -0.95 4.77
C ARG A 13 12.12 0.15 5.45
N GLY A 14 11.01 -0.19 6.06
CA GLY A 14 10.13 0.77 6.69
C GLY A 14 9.60 1.79 5.67
N LEU A 15 9.47 3.05 6.08
CA LEU A 15 8.97 4.14 5.22
C LEU A 15 9.88 4.49 4.03
N LEU A 16 11.11 3.98 4.01
CA LEU A 16 12.06 4.22 2.93
C LEU A 16 11.73 3.33 1.74
N THR A 17 10.76 3.73 0.94
CA THR A 17 10.29 3.00 -0.23
C THR A 17 10.37 3.87 -1.48
N SER A 18 10.83 3.28 -2.58
CA SER A 18 10.80 3.88 -3.91
C SER A 18 11.07 2.82 -4.97
N GLU A 19 10.71 3.13 -6.21
CA GLU A 19 11.04 2.30 -7.37
C GLU A 19 12.57 2.05 -7.46
N LYS A 20 13.37 3.11 -7.37
CA LYS A 20 14.84 3.02 -7.38
C LYS A 20 15.37 2.09 -6.29
N LEU A 21 14.92 2.28 -5.05
CA LEU A 21 15.39 1.47 -3.93
C LEU A 21 14.98 0.00 -4.09
N SER A 22 13.82 -0.27 -4.66
CA SER A 22 13.36 -1.63 -4.93
C SER A 22 14.29 -2.37 -5.89
N TYR A 23 14.73 -1.71 -6.96
CA TYR A 23 15.73 -2.26 -7.87
C TYR A 23 17.10 -2.47 -7.19
N GLU A 24 17.59 -1.47 -6.46
CA GLU A 24 18.86 -1.57 -5.74
C GLU A 24 18.90 -2.77 -4.77
N ILE A 25 17.80 -2.99 -4.05
CA ILE A 25 17.65 -4.13 -3.14
C ILE A 25 17.65 -5.44 -3.94
N ALA A 26 16.82 -5.55 -4.97
CA ALA A 26 16.67 -6.76 -5.76
C ALA A 26 17.98 -7.17 -6.43
N GLU A 27 18.65 -6.24 -7.10
CA GLU A 27 19.95 -6.44 -7.72
C GLU A 27 21.02 -6.81 -6.69
N GLY A 28 20.99 -6.14 -5.53
CA GLY A 28 21.91 -6.43 -4.44
C GLY A 28 21.84 -7.87 -3.95
N TYR A 29 20.64 -8.41 -3.77
CA TYR A 29 20.43 -9.81 -3.40
C TYR A 29 20.88 -10.78 -4.50
N ARG A 30 20.48 -10.56 -5.74
CA ARG A 30 20.84 -11.45 -6.87
C ARG A 30 22.35 -11.44 -7.14
N LYS A 31 22.97 -10.26 -7.16
CA LYS A 31 24.43 -10.14 -7.38
C LYS A 31 25.27 -10.85 -6.32
N ARG A 32 24.78 -10.95 -5.10
CA ARG A 32 25.50 -11.60 -3.98
C ARG A 32 25.09 -13.06 -3.78
N GLY A 33 24.16 -13.58 -4.56
CA GLY A 33 23.63 -14.93 -4.40
C GLY A 33 22.90 -15.15 -3.07
N ILE A 34 22.39 -14.08 -2.46
CA ILE A 34 21.66 -14.16 -1.18
C ILE A 34 20.20 -14.46 -1.48
N PRO A 35 19.61 -15.53 -0.90
CA PRO A 35 18.20 -15.83 -1.07
C PRO A 35 17.30 -14.71 -0.52
N CYS A 36 16.35 -14.27 -1.33
CA CYS A 36 15.27 -13.36 -0.93
C CYS A 36 14.08 -13.55 -1.88
N ASP A 37 12.91 -13.76 -1.32
CA ASP A 37 11.71 -14.09 -2.08
C ASP A 37 10.78 -12.89 -2.23
N VAL A 38 10.75 -11.98 -1.25
CA VAL A 38 9.77 -10.90 -1.17
C VAL A 38 10.44 -9.55 -0.93
N ILE A 39 9.97 -8.55 -1.63
CA ILE A 39 10.25 -7.14 -1.33
C ILE A 39 8.96 -6.50 -0.81
N TYR A 40 8.99 -5.98 0.41
CA TYR A 40 7.90 -5.21 0.98
C TYR A 40 8.02 -3.74 0.60
N GLN A 41 6.93 -3.20 0.06
CA GLN A 41 6.70 -1.76 0.00
C GLN A 41 5.88 -1.40 1.25
N ASP A 42 6.54 -0.86 2.26
CA ASP A 42 5.86 -0.42 3.47
C ASP A 42 5.02 0.82 3.17
N ILE A 43 4.18 1.25 4.11
CA ILE A 43 3.15 2.30 3.93
C ILE A 43 3.66 3.57 3.21
N GLY A 44 4.96 3.81 3.23
CA GLY A 44 5.62 4.88 2.46
C GLY A 44 5.43 4.81 0.93
N TRP A 45 4.89 3.72 0.38
CA TRP A 45 4.59 3.61 -1.04
C TRP A 45 3.40 4.48 -1.45
N THR A 46 2.51 4.80 -0.51
CA THR A 46 1.32 5.61 -0.76
C THR A 46 1.61 7.11 -0.78
N GLN A 47 0.78 7.88 -1.48
CA GLN A 47 0.98 9.32 -1.67
C GLN A 47 0.89 10.10 -0.35
N TYR A 48 -0.07 9.77 0.50
CA TYR A 48 -0.35 10.45 1.78
C TYR A 48 -0.23 9.54 2.99
N LEU A 49 0.50 8.43 2.88
CA LEU A 49 0.70 7.39 3.88
C LEU A 49 -0.56 6.57 4.23
N GLN A 50 -1.73 6.98 3.78
CA GLN A 50 -3.00 6.27 3.97
C GLN A 50 -3.92 6.59 2.78
N ASP A 51 -3.66 5.95 1.66
CA ASP A 51 -4.45 6.01 0.44
C ASP A 51 -4.09 4.83 -0.48
N PHE A 52 -4.72 4.75 -1.64
CA PHE A 52 -4.49 3.68 -2.62
C PHE A 52 -3.76 4.20 -3.87
N GLU A 53 -2.91 5.22 -3.72
CA GLU A 53 -2.16 5.81 -4.82
C GLU A 53 -0.64 5.68 -4.62
N TRP A 54 0.07 5.31 -5.67
CA TRP A 54 1.53 5.32 -5.66
C TRP A 54 2.06 6.73 -5.47
N ARG A 55 3.05 6.88 -4.58
CA ARG A 55 3.68 8.17 -4.30
C ARG A 55 4.40 8.70 -5.52
N LYS A 56 3.88 9.81 -6.06
CA LYS A 56 4.49 10.52 -7.20
C LYS A 56 5.91 10.98 -6.85
N GLY A 57 6.82 10.83 -7.80
CA GLY A 57 8.24 11.14 -7.60
C GLY A 57 9.05 10.01 -6.96
N ASN A 58 8.41 9.09 -6.21
CA ASN A 58 9.06 7.88 -5.74
C ASN A 58 8.82 6.68 -6.68
N TYR A 59 7.70 6.69 -7.40
CA TYR A 59 7.31 5.65 -8.32
C TYR A 59 6.84 6.28 -9.63
N GLU A 60 7.67 6.17 -10.67
CA GLU A 60 7.37 6.71 -12.01
C GLU A 60 6.61 5.69 -12.86
N ASN A 61 7.00 4.43 -12.77
CA ASN A 61 6.35 3.34 -13.50
C ASN A 61 6.22 2.08 -12.64
N PRO A 62 5.35 2.09 -11.62
CA PRO A 62 5.21 0.97 -10.70
C PRO A 62 4.81 -0.33 -11.39
N LYS A 63 4.03 -0.26 -12.47
CA LYS A 63 3.65 -1.44 -13.26
C LYS A 63 4.87 -2.12 -13.87
N LYS A 64 5.79 -1.34 -14.43
CA LYS A 64 7.05 -1.86 -14.98
C LYS A 64 7.92 -2.43 -13.87
N MET A 65 8.09 -1.69 -12.76
CA MET A 65 8.85 -2.16 -11.61
C MET A 65 8.36 -3.52 -11.12
N LEU A 66 7.04 -3.70 -10.97
CA LEU A 66 6.45 -4.96 -10.52
C LEU A 66 6.74 -6.11 -11.51
N ALA A 67 6.70 -5.84 -12.81
CA ALA A 67 7.03 -6.83 -13.84
C ALA A 67 8.52 -7.22 -13.78
N ASP A 68 9.42 -6.26 -13.73
CA ASP A 68 10.85 -6.49 -13.67
C ASP A 68 11.25 -7.27 -12.40
N LEU A 69 10.72 -6.89 -11.24
CA LEU A 69 10.96 -7.61 -9.99
C LEU A 69 10.45 -9.05 -10.04
N LYS A 70 9.29 -9.26 -10.68
CA LYS A 70 8.76 -10.62 -10.92
C LYS A 70 9.71 -11.43 -11.79
N ASP A 71 10.25 -10.85 -12.86
CA ASP A 71 11.20 -11.53 -13.77
C ASP A 71 12.53 -11.84 -13.05
N MET A 72 12.94 -11.00 -12.08
CA MET A 72 14.05 -11.28 -11.19
C MET A 72 13.73 -12.34 -10.11
N GLY A 73 12.50 -12.89 -10.08
CA GLY A 73 12.06 -13.92 -9.16
C GLY A 73 11.60 -13.42 -7.79
N PHE A 74 11.27 -12.13 -7.66
CA PHE A 74 10.69 -11.58 -6.44
C PHE A 74 9.16 -11.52 -6.50
N LYS A 75 8.55 -11.64 -5.34
CA LYS A 75 7.19 -11.20 -5.08
C LYS A 75 7.25 -9.81 -4.43
N VAL A 76 6.27 -8.98 -4.73
CA VAL A 76 6.14 -7.68 -4.08
C VAL A 76 4.86 -7.71 -3.23
N VAL A 77 4.98 -7.26 -1.99
CA VAL A 77 3.88 -7.09 -1.06
C VAL A 77 3.83 -5.62 -0.68
N VAL A 78 2.68 -5.01 -0.71
CA VAL A 78 2.44 -3.66 -0.23
C VAL A 78 1.80 -3.70 1.14
N SER A 79 2.26 -2.88 2.08
CA SER A 79 1.54 -2.61 3.32
C SER A 79 0.40 -1.65 3.04
N GLN A 80 -0.80 -1.98 3.46
CA GLN A 80 -1.97 -1.13 3.31
C GLN A 80 -2.85 -1.22 4.56
N ASP A 81 -3.15 -0.07 5.14
CA ASP A 81 -4.16 0.03 6.17
C ASP A 81 -5.54 0.29 5.53
N PRO A 82 -6.63 -0.17 6.14
CA PRO A 82 -7.98 -0.07 5.57
C PRO A 82 -8.59 1.33 5.77
N VAL A 83 -7.79 2.36 5.57
CA VAL A 83 -8.19 3.75 5.83
C VAL A 83 -7.76 4.69 4.71
N ILE A 84 -8.47 5.80 4.57
CA ILE A 84 -8.14 6.90 3.66
C ILE A 84 -7.91 8.16 4.47
N SER A 85 -6.73 8.77 4.29
CA SER A 85 -6.38 10.04 4.91
C SER A 85 -7.19 11.19 4.31
N GLN A 86 -7.67 12.09 5.16
CA GLN A 86 -8.29 13.35 4.73
C GLN A 86 -7.32 14.27 3.97
N ALA A 87 -6.02 14.02 4.05
CA ALA A 87 -5.04 14.73 3.24
C ALA A 87 -5.18 14.40 1.74
N ASN A 88 -5.64 13.19 1.39
CA ASN A 88 -6.07 12.86 0.04
C ASN A 88 -7.53 13.26 -0.18
N LYS A 89 -7.76 14.57 -0.34
CA LYS A 89 -9.12 15.11 -0.49
C LYS A 89 -9.93 14.42 -1.57
N ARG A 90 -9.30 14.09 -2.70
CA ARG A 90 -9.99 13.45 -3.83
C ARG A 90 -10.58 12.09 -3.43
N GLN A 91 -9.79 11.19 -2.87
CA GLN A 91 -10.28 9.86 -2.46
C GLN A 91 -11.22 9.95 -1.26
N TRP A 92 -10.91 10.82 -0.29
CA TRP A 92 -11.76 11.02 0.87
C TRP A 92 -13.16 11.49 0.48
N GLU A 93 -13.26 12.59 -0.29
CA GLU A 93 -14.55 13.19 -0.69
C GLU A 93 -15.35 12.23 -1.57
N GLU A 94 -14.67 11.47 -2.43
CA GLU A 94 -15.31 10.46 -3.27
C GLU A 94 -15.88 9.31 -2.42
N ALA A 95 -15.08 8.74 -1.52
CA ALA A 95 -15.50 7.65 -0.64
C ALA A 95 -16.64 8.09 0.30
N ASP A 96 -16.57 9.31 0.86
CA ASP A 96 -17.62 9.85 1.72
C ASP A 96 -18.94 10.03 0.96
N ARG A 97 -18.89 10.66 -0.23
CA ARG A 97 -20.03 10.86 -1.11
C ARG A 97 -20.70 9.56 -1.56
N LEU A 98 -19.90 8.53 -1.84
CA LEU A 98 -20.39 7.21 -2.24
C LEU A 98 -20.87 6.36 -1.06
N GLY A 99 -20.61 6.80 0.18
CA GLY A 99 -20.97 6.08 1.38
C GLY A 99 -20.09 4.86 1.66
N TYR A 100 -18.86 4.87 1.17
CA TYR A 100 -17.90 3.77 1.30
C TYR A 100 -17.07 3.80 2.59
N LEU A 101 -17.27 4.82 3.42
CA LEU A 101 -16.65 4.91 4.73
C LEU A 101 -17.59 4.42 5.82
N VAL A 102 -17.04 3.73 6.82
CA VAL A 102 -17.76 3.34 8.04
C VAL A 102 -18.41 4.57 8.65
N LYS A 103 -19.65 4.43 9.09
CA LYS A 103 -20.44 5.52 9.66
C LYS A 103 -20.43 5.48 11.19
N ASP A 104 -20.38 6.65 11.79
CA ASP A 104 -20.64 6.82 13.21
C ASP A 104 -22.13 6.57 13.48
N SER A 105 -22.42 5.59 14.33
CA SER A 105 -23.78 5.15 14.66
C SER A 105 -24.61 6.22 15.39
N THR A 106 -23.97 7.23 15.96
CA THR A 106 -24.65 8.28 16.73
C THR A 106 -25.17 9.41 15.86
N ASN A 107 -24.50 9.68 14.73
CA ASN A 107 -24.80 10.86 13.91
C ASN A 107 -24.90 10.54 12.40
N GLY A 108 -24.58 9.32 11.97
CA GLY A 108 -24.68 8.86 10.59
C GLY A 108 -23.60 9.43 9.64
N ARG A 109 -22.66 10.20 10.13
CA ARG A 109 -21.54 10.74 9.35
C ARG A 109 -20.43 9.71 9.21
N SER A 110 -19.56 9.89 8.22
CA SER A 110 -18.34 9.08 8.11
C SER A 110 -17.52 9.20 9.38
N TYR A 111 -17.13 8.03 9.92
CA TYR A 111 -16.36 7.97 11.16
C TYR A 111 -14.94 8.48 10.88
N ASP A 112 -14.60 9.58 11.50
CA ASP A 112 -13.29 10.23 11.43
C ASP A 112 -12.47 9.87 12.66
N MET A 113 -11.31 9.25 12.43
CA MET A 113 -10.43 8.87 13.51
C MET A 113 -8.98 9.28 13.26
N PRO A 114 -8.26 9.70 14.32
CA PRO A 114 -6.83 9.92 14.21
C PRO A 114 -6.11 8.59 13.93
N TRP A 115 -5.24 8.60 12.93
CA TRP A 115 -4.43 7.45 12.55
C TRP A 115 -2.95 7.78 12.66
N THR A 116 -2.14 6.81 13.08
CA THR A 116 -0.73 7.02 13.43
C THR A 116 0.08 7.69 12.32
N TRP A 117 -0.19 7.35 11.07
CA TRP A 117 0.64 7.77 9.93
C TRP A 117 -0.01 8.78 9.00
N GLY A 118 -1.31 8.82 8.94
CA GLY A 118 -2.07 9.58 7.94
C GLY A 118 -2.85 10.78 8.46
N GLY A 119 -2.72 11.14 9.74
CA GLY A 119 -3.56 12.16 10.37
C GLY A 119 -4.99 11.65 10.55
N ASN A 120 -6.00 12.49 10.33
CA ASN A 120 -7.38 12.07 10.38
C ASN A 120 -7.74 11.24 9.14
N CYS A 121 -8.31 10.07 9.39
CA CYS A 121 -8.65 9.09 8.36
C CYS A 121 -10.08 8.57 8.53
N GLY A 122 -10.68 8.14 7.43
CA GLY A 122 -11.90 7.35 7.42
C GLY A 122 -11.59 5.88 7.17
N VAL A 123 -12.28 5.01 7.87
CA VAL A 123 -12.18 3.55 7.67
C VAL A 123 -13.03 3.17 6.48
N VAL A 124 -12.44 2.44 5.52
CA VAL A 124 -13.15 1.91 4.36
C VAL A 124 -14.04 0.75 4.79
N ASP A 125 -15.29 0.76 4.38
CA ASP A 125 -16.25 -0.30 4.70
C ASP A 125 -16.19 -1.44 3.66
N PHE A 126 -15.28 -2.36 3.84
CA PHE A 126 -15.13 -3.56 3.00
C PHE A 126 -16.27 -4.56 3.13
N THR A 127 -17.31 -4.28 3.91
CA THR A 127 -18.53 -5.11 3.92
C THR A 127 -19.46 -4.77 2.77
N LEU A 128 -19.21 -3.66 2.08
CA LEU A 128 -19.97 -3.20 0.92
C LEU A 128 -19.38 -3.77 -0.37
N PRO A 129 -20.13 -4.59 -1.14
CA PRO A 129 -19.60 -5.16 -2.39
C PRO A 129 -19.10 -4.12 -3.41
N ALA A 130 -19.71 -2.93 -3.44
CA ALA A 130 -19.32 -1.85 -4.34
C ALA A 130 -17.92 -1.26 -4.02
N VAL A 131 -17.38 -1.52 -2.84
CA VAL A 131 -16.03 -1.09 -2.45
C VAL A 131 -14.95 -1.94 -3.09
N ASP A 132 -15.24 -3.22 -3.37
CA ASP A 132 -14.29 -4.12 -4.01
C ASP A 132 -13.95 -3.70 -5.46
N ASP A 133 -14.89 -3.02 -6.12
CA ASP A 133 -14.77 -2.55 -7.50
C ASP A 133 -14.21 -1.11 -7.58
N TRP A 134 -14.19 -0.40 -6.46
CA TRP A 134 -13.75 0.99 -6.38
C TRP A 134 -12.24 1.10 -6.17
#